data_2b8a09fefd07587b4780152d1ef488e5
#
_entry.id   2b8a09fefd07587b4780152d1ef488e5
#
_cell.length_a   1.000
_cell.length_b   1.000
_cell.length_c   1.000
_cell.angle_alpha   90.00
_cell.angle_beta   90.00
_cell.angle_gamma   90.00
#
_symmetry.space_group_name_H-M   'P 1'
#
loop_
_entity.id
_entity.type
_entity.pdbx_description
1 polymer ?
#
loop_
_entity_poly.entity_id
_entity_poly.type
_entity_poly.pdbx_seq_one_letter_code
_entity_poly.pdbx_strand_id
1 'polypeptide(L)'
;MTASFTVGHSPLLAASPLHARLVREGIALRCLEADTSIAQGIEVLLLDATLLQARPLADWQACGASLVAFDAPPGVLPLPGAASEDELLALLGFAAEQFRLRQKTDQLAAALHDKDGDLQKLVDVGLALSAEKDLERLLSKILTEGRR
;
A
#
# COMPACT_ATOMS: atom_id res chain seq x y z
N MET A 1 0.41 2.16 24.53
CA MET A 1 -0.46 2.10 23.34
C MET A 1 -0.17 0.80 22.62
N THR A 2 -1.02 -0.20 22.77
CA THR A 2 -0.91 -1.46 22.03
C THR A 2 -1.21 -1.19 20.58
N ALA A 3 -0.20 -1.34 19.72
CA ALA A 3 -0.37 -1.19 18.28
C ALA A 3 -1.23 -2.37 17.78
N SER A 4 -2.48 -2.11 17.46
CA SER A 4 -3.37 -3.12 16.86
C SER A 4 -3.02 -3.23 15.38
N PHE A 5 -2.44 -4.34 14.96
CA PHE A 5 -2.20 -4.69 13.56
C PHE A 5 -2.49 -6.18 13.34
N THR A 6 -2.63 -6.59 12.09
CA THR A 6 -2.96 -7.97 11.73
C THR A 6 -1.75 -8.67 11.11
N VAL A 7 -1.37 -9.81 11.70
CA VAL A 7 -0.30 -10.68 11.21
C VAL A 7 -0.88 -11.93 10.57
N GLY A 8 -0.54 -12.14 9.29
CA GLY A 8 -0.77 -13.41 8.61
C GLY A 8 0.38 -14.38 8.89
N HIS A 9 0.09 -15.62 9.19
CA HIS A 9 1.08 -16.65 9.53
C HIS A 9 0.67 -18.04 9.06
N SER A 10 1.64 -18.96 8.98
CA SER A 10 1.38 -20.37 8.69
C SER A 10 0.79 -21.11 9.90
N PRO A 11 0.17 -22.28 9.68
CA PRO A 11 -0.28 -23.14 10.77
C PRO A 11 0.84 -23.56 11.74
N LEU A 12 2.07 -23.65 11.27
CA LEU A 12 3.23 -24.03 12.11
C LEU A 12 3.49 -23.00 13.20
N LEU A 13 3.26 -21.72 12.94
CA LEU A 13 3.44 -20.69 13.94
C LEU A 13 2.42 -20.77 15.08
N ALA A 14 1.24 -21.34 14.82
CA ALA A 14 0.19 -21.47 15.83
C ALA A 14 0.61 -22.27 17.07
N ALA A 15 1.56 -23.18 16.91
CA ALA A 15 2.13 -23.99 18.01
C ALA A 15 3.35 -23.33 18.68
N SER A 16 3.79 -22.16 18.24
CA SER A 16 5.00 -21.50 18.73
C SER A 16 4.72 -20.59 19.95
N PRO A 17 5.70 -20.39 20.85
CA PRO A 17 5.57 -19.44 21.95
C PRO A 17 5.35 -18.01 21.47
N LEU A 18 5.86 -17.66 20.29
CA LEU A 18 5.64 -16.36 19.66
C LEU A 18 4.15 -16.09 19.39
N HIS A 19 3.40 -17.11 18.94
CA HIS A 19 1.95 -16.98 18.73
C HIS A 19 1.21 -16.59 20.02
N ALA A 20 1.50 -17.29 21.12
CA ALA A 20 0.89 -16.99 22.42
C ALA A 20 1.23 -15.59 22.91
N ARG A 21 2.45 -15.12 22.63
CA ARG A 21 2.90 -13.77 22.98
C ARG A 21 2.17 -12.72 22.17
N LEU A 22 2.05 -12.88 20.86
CA LEU A 22 1.34 -11.95 19.96
C LEU A 22 -0.13 -11.79 20.36
N VAL A 23 -0.80 -12.90 20.68
CA VAL A 23 -2.19 -12.88 21.18
C VAL A 23 -2.31 -12.09 22.49
N ARG A 24 -1.36 -12.28 23.41
CA ARG A 24 -1.33 -11.58 24.71
C ARG A 24 -1.16 -10.07 24.55
N GLU A 25 -0.40 -9.63 23.55
CA GLU A 25 -0.21 -8.22 23.21
C GLU A 25 -1.39 -7.61 22.41
N GLY A 26 -2.43 -8.40 22.13
CA GLY A 26 -3.62 -7.94 21.44
C GLY A 26 -3.45 -7.79 19.92
N ILE A 27 -2.43 -8.43 19.35
CA ILE A 27 -2.18 -8.46 17.90
C ILE A 27 -3.14 -9.45 17.26
N ALA A 28 -3.85 -9.02 16.22
CA ALA A 28 -4.74 -9.89 15.48
C ALA A 28 -3.93 -10.89 14.62
N LEU A 29 -4.21 -12.18 14.78
CA LEU A 29 -3.52 -13.23 14.05
C LEU A 29 -4.46 -13.89 13.05
N ARG A 30 -3.97 -14.14 11.85
CA ARG A 30 -4.68 -14.83 10.80
C ARG A 30 -3.86 -15.98 10.26
N CYS A 31 -4.35 -17.20 10.47
CA CYS A 31 -3.71 -18.38 9.91
C CYS A 31 -3.98 -18.44 8.40
N LEU A 32 -2.92 -18.66 7.62
CA LEU A 32 -2.95 -18.79 6.17
C LEU A 32 -2.63 -20.23 5.80
N GLU A 33 -3.53 -20.87 5.11
CA GLU A 33 -3.29 -22.15 4.45
C GLU A 33 -2.81 -21.91 3.01
N ALA A 34 -2.11 -22.90 2.45
CA ALA A 34 -1.50 -22.78 1.12
C ALA A 34 -2.50 -22.38 0.01
N ASP A 35 -3.77 -22.79 0.13
CA ASP A 35 -4.84 -22.52 -0.84
C ASP A 35 -5.70 -21.29 -0.51
N THR A 36 -5.46 -20.65 0.65
CA THR A 36 -6.27 -19.50 1.03
C THR A 36 -5.92 -18.29 0.17
N SER A 37 -6.94 -17.67 -0.44
CA SER A 37 -6.73 -16.36 -1.05
C SER A 37 -6.19 -15.40 0.00
N ILE A 38 -5.12 -14.68 -0.32
CA ILE A 38 -4.52 -13.71 0.62
C ILE A 38 -5.58 -12.66 0.90
N ALA A 39 -6.17 -12.74 2.08
CA ALA A 39 -7.30 -11.89 2.40
C ALA A 39 -6.83 -10.45 2.63
N GLN A 40 -7.61 -9.51 2.14
CA GLN A 40 -7.45 -8.09 2.42
C GLN A 40 -7.42 -7.84 3.94
N GLY A 41 -6.60 -6.91 4.37
CA GLY A 41 -6.53 -6.49 5.77
C GLY A 41 -5.38 -7.09 6.59
N ILE A 42 -4.44 -7.81 5.96
CA ILE A 42 -3.20 -8.25 6.60
C ILE A 42 -2.14 -7.18 6.38
N GLU A 43 -1.57 -6.67 7.46
CA GLU A 43 -0.52 -5.64 7.41
C GLU A 43 0.87 -6.26 7.35
N VAL A 44 1.09 -7.36 8.05
CA VAL A 44 2.36 -8.09 8.11
C VAL A 44 2.14 -9.56 7.78
N LEU A 45 2.98 -10.11 6.91
CA LEU A 45 3.01 -11.53 6.58
C LEU A 45 4.29 -12.15 7.13
N LEU A 46 4.13 -13.06 8.07
CA LEU A 46 5.21 -13.87 8.58
C LEU A 46 5.33 -15.13 7.74
N LEU A 47 6.33 -15.12 6.87
CA LEU A 47 6.61 -16.22 5.93
C LEU A 47 7.58 -17.22 6.58
N ASP A 48 7.23 -18.47 6.51
CA ASP A 48 8.10 -19.59 6.81
C ASP A 48 8.37 -20.44 5.55
N ALA A 49 9.20 -21.45 5.69
CA ALA A 49 9.54 -22.34 4.59
C ALA A 49 8.29 -23.00 3.96
N THR A 50 7.25 -23.27 4.75
CA THR A 50 6.02 -23.90 4.28
C THR A 50 5.25 -22.98 3.32
N LEU A 51 5.07 -21.72 3.69
CA LEU A 51 4.39 -20.73 2.86
C LEU A 51 5.22 -20.37 1.61
N LEU A 52 6.55 -20.28 1.76
CA LEU A 52 7.45 -20.02 0.64
C LEU A 52 7.52 -21.17 -0.37
N GLN A 53 7.33 -22.42 0.07
CA GLN A 53 7.23 -23.57 -0.83
C GLN A 53 5.85 -23.68 -1.49
N ALA A 54 4.80 -23.26 -0.81
CA ALA A 54 3.43 -23.34 -1.31
C ALA A 54 3.15 -22.36 -2.47
N ARG A 55 3.77 -21.17 -2.42
CA ARG A 55 3.59 -20.12 -3.45
C ARG A 55 4.89 -19.37 -3.71
N PRO A 56 5.13 -18.93 -4.96
CA PRO A 56 6.29 -18.08 -5.29
C PRO A 56 6.23 -16.76 -4.52
N LEU A 57 7.41 -16.24 -4.18
CA LEU A 57 7.56 -14.98 -3.43
C LEU A 57 6.83 -13.80 -4.09
N ALA A 58 6.79 -13.77 -5.42
CA ALA A 58 6.12 -12.72 -6.18
C ALA A 58 4.61 -12.61 -5.85
N ASP A 59 3.94 -13.73 -5.62
CA ASP A 59 2.53 -13.75 -5.25
C ASP A 59 2.29 -13.19 -3.85
N TRP A 60 3.23 -13.44 -2.92
CA TRP A 60 3.21 -12.84 -1.60
C TRP A 60 3.49 -11.34 -1.63
N GLN A 61 4.40 -10.90 -2.50
CA GLN A 61 4.67 -9.47 -2.70
C GLN A 61 3.49 -8.72 -3.30
N ALA A 62 2.71 -9.37 -4.16
CA ALA A 62 1.53 -8.78 -4.80
C ALA A 62 0.39 -8.47 -3.81
N CYS A 63 0.38 -9.08 -2.61
CA CYS A 63 -0.66 -8.79 -1.60
C CYS A 63 -0.49 -7.41 -0.93
N GLY A 64 0.66 -6.76 -1.08
CA GLY A 64 0.95 -5.44 -0.54
C GLY A 64 1.30 -5.40 0.94
N ALA A 65 1.20 -6.51 1.68
CA ALA A 65 1.61 -6.59 3.09
C ALA A 65 3.14 -6.49 3.25
N SER A 66 3.62 -6.10 4.42
CA SER A 66 5.03 -6.19 4.76
C SER A 66 5.43 -7.63 4.99
N LEU A 67 6.41 -8.12 4.23
CA LEU A 67 6.87 -9.50 4.30
C LEU A 67 8.03 -9.62 5.28
N VAL A 68 7.95 -10.61 6.17
CA VAL A 68 8.96 -10.90 7.20
C VAL A 68 9.22 -12.41 7.22
N ALA A 69 10.48 -12.82 7.26
CA ALA A 69 10.83 -14.25 7.30
C ALA A 69 12.11 -14.52 8.10
N PHE A 70 12.24 -15.71 8.67
CA PHE A 70 13.44 -16.12 9.40
C PHE A 70 14.65 -16.30 8.48
N ASP A 71 14.48 -16.97 7.34
CA ASP A 71 15.53 -17.11 6.31
C ASP A 71 15.12 -16.27 5.10
N ALA A 72 15.22 -14.95 5.24
CA ALA A 72 14.63 -14.02 4.29
C ALA A 72 15.34 -14.00 2.94
N PRO A 73 14.63 -14.24 1.84
CA PRO A 73 15.13 -13.98 0.50
C PRO A 73 15.25 -12.45 0.26
N PRO A 74 15.95 -12.02 -0.78
CA PRO A 74 16.06 -10.60 -1.13
C PRO A 74 14.69 -9.93 -1.26
N GLY A 75 14.50 -8.78 -0.58
CA GLY A 75 13.24 -8.02 -0.60
C GLY A 75 12.24 -8.37 0.51
N VAL A 76 12.62 -9.27 1.40
CA VAL A 76 11.85 -9.62 2.62
C VAL A 76 12.63 -9.17 3.84
N LEU A 77 11.94 -8.65 4.86
CA LEU A 77 12.57 -8.26 6.11
C LEU A 77 13.04 -9.50 6.88
N PRO A 78 14.35 -9.59 7.21
CA PRO A 78 14.87 -10.74 7.94
C PRO A 78 14.46 -10.70 9.41
N LEU A 79 13.99 -11.85 9.93
CA LEU A 79 13.87 -12.10 11.37
C LEU A 79 15.08 -12.88 11.84
N PRO A 80 15.82 -12.38 12.83
CA PRO A 80 16.93 -13.15 13.40
C PRO A 80 16.40 -14.37 14.16
N GLY A 81 16.89 -15.58 13.82
CA GLY A 81 16.46 -16.82 14.44
C GLY A 81 16.79 -16.93 15.93
N ALA A 82 17.76 -16.14 16.41
CA ALA A 82 18.19 -16.07 17.81
C ALA A 82 17.63 -14.84 18.54
N ALA A 83 16.69 -14.10 17.94
CA ALA A 83 16.09 -12.93 18.58
C ALA A 83 15.17 -13.32 19.73
N SER A 84 15.15 -12.49 20.78
CA SER A 84 14.18 -12.60 21.86
C SER A 84 12.75 -12.32 21.37
N GLU A 85 11.76 -12.81 22.11
CA GLU A 85 10.35 -12.54 21.79
C GLU A 85 10.04 -11.02 21.69
N ASP A 86 10.66 -10.22 22.55
CA ASP A 86 10.48 -8.77 22.55
C ASP A 86 11.09 -8.11 21.30
N GLU A 87 12.24 -8.58 20.83
CA GLU A 87 12.85 -8.12 19.58
C GLU A 87 12.01 -8.51 18.37
N LEU A 88 11.47 -9.73 18.33
CA LEU A 88 10.57 -10.18 17.27
C LEU A 88 9.29 -9.33 17.24
N LEU A 89 8.75 -9.01 18.39
CA LEU A 89 7.56 -8.16 18.53
C LEU A 89 7.82 -6.74 18.04
N ALA A 90 8.98 -6.18 18.37
CA ALA A 90 9.41 -4.87 17.90
C ALA A 90 9.61 -4.84 16.38
N LEU A 91 10.19 -5.89 15.78
CA LEU A 91 10.37 -6.02 14.34
C LEU A 91 9.03 -6.15 13.60
N LEU A 92 8.07 -6.92 14.12
CA LEU A 92 6.73 -7.01 13.55
C LEU A 92 5.98 -5.67 13.64
N GLY A 93 6.12 -4.95 14.75
CA GLY A 93 5.59 -3.60 14.89
C GLY A 93 6.18 -2.62 13.88
N PHE A 94 7.49 -2.68 13.66
CA PHE A 94 8.17 -1.90 12.63
C PHE A 94 7.67 -2.24 11.23
N ALA A 95 7.49 -3.53 10.91
CA ALA A 95 6.97 -3.97 9.63
C ALA A 95 5.53 -3.45 9.39
N ALA A 96 4.68 -3.46 10.41
CA ALA A 96 3.33 -2.90 10.34
C ALA A 96 3.34 -1.38 10.10
N GLU A 97 4.24 -0.66 10.77
CA GLU A 97 4.39 0.79 10.56
C GLU A 97 4.88 1.10 9.14
N GLN A 98 5.83 0.33 8.61
CA GLN A 98 6.27 0.44 7.22
C GLN A 98 5.12 0.23 6.22
N PHE A 99 4.25 -0.75 6.47
CA PHE A 99 3.05 -0.97 5.66
C PHE A 99 2.13 0.26 5.67
N ARG A 100 1.84 0.81 6.85
CA ARG A 100 0.98 1.99 6.99
C ARG A 100 1.55 3.23 6.30
N LEU A 101 2.86 3.43 6.42
CA LEU A 101 3.54 4.54 5.75
C LEU A 101 3.47 4.41 4.22
N ARG A 102 3.70 3.21 3.67
CA ARG A 102 3.55 2.96 2.23
C ARG A 102 2.14 3.23 1.76
N GLN A 103 1.13 2.67 2.44
CA GLN A 103 -0.27 2.88 2.11
C GLN A 103 -0.64 4.37 2.11
N LYS A 104 -0.14 5.12 3.10
CA LYS A 104 -0.37 6.57 3.18
C LYS A 104 0.31 7.33 2.04
N THR A 105 1.52 6.92 1.66
CA THR A 105 2.25 7.51 0.52
C THR A 105 1.49 7.25 -0.78
N ASP A 106 1.00 6.04 -1.01
CA ASP A 106 0.24 5.68 -2.20
C ASP A 106 -1.08 6.45 -2.29
N GLN A 107 -1.78 6.61 -1.16
CA GLN A 107 -3.00 7.44 -1.09
C GLN A 107 -2.73 8.91 -1.41
N LEU A 108 -1.63 9.47 -0.90
CA LEU A 108 -1.24 10.85 -1.20
C LEU A 108 -0.83 11.02 -2.66
N ALA A 109 -0.10 10.06 -3.23
CA ALA A 109 0.28 10.08 -4.64
C ALA A 109 -0.96 10.02 -5.55
N ALA A 110 -1.94 9.17 -5.25
CA ALA A 110 -3.20 9.09 -5.97
C ALA A 110 -3.98 10.42 -5.89
N ALA A 111 -4.07 11.01 -4.69
CA ALA A 111 -4.76 12.29 -4.49
C ALA A 111 -4.08 13.46 -5.23
N LEU A 112 -2.76 13.46 -5.33
CA LEU A 112 -2.01 14.44 -6.13
C LEU A 112 -2.28 14.27 -7.61
N HIS A 113 -2.29 13.04 -8.11
CA HIS A 113 -2.56 12.76 -9.52
C HIS A 113 -3.97 13.21 -9.93
N ASP A 114 -4.98 13.00 -9.09
CA ASP A 114 -6.34 13.49 -9.32
C ASP A 114 -6.38 15.02 -9.38
N LYS A 115 -5.65 15.71 -8.50
CA LYS A 115 -5.55 17.17 -8.48
C LYS A 115 -4.88 17.73 -9.75
N ASP A 116 -3.81 17.08 -10.21
CA ASP A 116 -3.15 17.47 -11.46
C ASP A 116 -4.10 17.31 -12.65
N GLY A 117 -4.89 16.24 -12.72
CA GLY A 117 -5.91 16.05 -13.73
C GLY A 117 -7.00 17.13 -13.72
N ASP A 118 -7.43 17.57 -12.54
CA ASP A 118 -8.41 18.64 -12.39
C ASP A 118 -7.84 20.00 -12.81
N LEU A 119 -6.59 20.30 -12.46
CA LEU A 119 -5.89 21.51 -12.90
C LEU A 119 -5.75 21.55 -14.44
N GLN A 120 -5.41 20.43 -15.06
CA GLN A 120 -5.32 20.34 -16.51
C GLN A 120 -6.65 20.66 -17.19
N LYS A 121 -7.75 20.11 -16.68
CA LYS A 121 -9.11 20.43 -17.18
C LYS A 121 -9.45 21.90 -17.04
N LEU A 122 -9.08 22.54 -15.92
CA LEU A 122 -9.30 23.99 -15.73
C LEU A 122 -8.48 24.82 -16.72
N VAL A 123 -7.24 24.43 -17.00
CA VAL A 123 -6.40 25.08 -18.01
C VAL A 123 -7.03 24.95 -19.40
N ASP A 124 -7.49 23.74 -19.75
CA ASP A 124 -8.12 23.47 -21.06
C ASP A 124 -9.40 24.29 -21.25
N VAL A 125 -10.24 24.37 -20.19
CA VAL A 125 -11.45 25.26 -20.22
C VAL A 125 -11.05 26.71 -20.32
N GLY A 126 -10.02 27.16 -19.60
CA GLY A 126 -9.53 28.55 -19.69
C GLY A 126 -9.03 28.90 -21.07
N LEU A 127 -8.30 27.99 -21.74
CA LEU A 127 -7.84 28.18 -23.13
C LEU A 127 -9.01 28.21 -24.12
N ALA A 128 -10.00 27.32 -23.95
CA ALA A 128 -11.19 27.30 -24.81
C ALA A 128 -11.99 28.62 -24.70
N LEU A 129 -12.22 29.12 -23.48
CA LEU A 129 -12.89 30.38 -23.22
C LEU A 129 -12.11 31.59 -23.78
N SER A 130 -10.80 31.58 -23.74
CA SER A 130 -9.95 32.61 -24.31
C SER A 130 -10.04 32.62 -25.83
N ALA A 131 -10.02 31.44 -26.45
CA ALA A 131 -10.17 31.31 -27.92
C ALA A 131 -11.55 31.79 -28.41
N GLU A 132 -12.63 31.50 -27.66
CA GLU A 132 -13.97 31.95 -27.96
C GLU A 132 -14.10 33.48 -27.89
N LYS A 133 -13.54 34.13 -26.86
CA LYS A 133 -13.48 35.59 -26.74
C LYS A 133 -12.69 36.24 -27.87
N ASP A 134 -11.59 35.64 -28.31
CA ASP A 134 -10.81 36.17 -29.44
C ASP A 134 -11.57 36.06 -30.76
N LEU A 135 -12.34 34.99 -30.95
CA LEU A 135 -13.22 34.81 -32.11
C LEU A 135 -14.34 35.86 -32.15
N GLU A 136 -15.00 36.13 -31.02
CA GLU A 136 -16.01 37.18 -30.90
C GLU A 136 -15.45 38.57 -31.19
N ARG A 137 -14.25 38.88 -30.70
CA ARG A 137 -13.55 40.14 -31.01
C ARG A 137 -13.22 40.26 -32.48
N LEU A 138 -12.75 39.18 -33.09
CA LEU A 138 -12.41 39.14 -34.51
C LEU A 138 -13.66 39.33 -35.38
N LEU A 139 -14.76 38.65 -35.07
CA LEU A 139 -16.05 38.83 -35.75
C LEU A 139 -16.60 40.26 -35.61
N SER A 140 -16.52 40.84 -34.40
CA SER A 140 -16.94 42.22 -34.18
C SER A 140 -16.11 43.20 -34.98
N LYS A 141 -14.80 42.97 -35.09
CA LYS A 141 -13.90 43.80 -35.93
C LYS A 141 -14.21 43.71 -37.41
N ILE A 142 -14.43 42.49 -37.93
CA ILE A 142 -14.80 42.26 -39.33
C ILE A 142 -16.15 42.92 -39.66
N LEU A 143 -17.16 42.79 -38.78
CA LEU A 143 -18.46 43.39 -38.96
C LEU A 143 -18.40 44.94 -38.93
N THR A 144 -17.49 45.50 -38.13
CA THR A 144 -17.31 46.94 -38.03
C THR A 144 -16.59 47.51 -39.26
N GLU A 145 -15.58 46.80 -39.78
CA GLU A 145 -14.81 47.20 -40.95
C GLU A 145 -15.56 46.92 -42.26
N GLY A 146 -16.39 45.86 -42.32
CA GLY A 146 -17.19 45.54 -43.52
C GLY A 146 -18.42 46.44 -43.72
N ARG A 147 -18.71 47.34 -42.79
CA ARG A 147 -19.80 48.30 -42.84
C ARG A 147 -19.40 49.67 -43.41
N ARG A 148 -18.14 49.87 -43.74
CA ARG A 148 -17.61 51.04 -44.40
C ARG A 148 -17.49 50.84 -45.93
#